data_4ac277c986b7f95401d03bf8b3b13f08
#
_entry.id   4ac277c986b7f95401d03bf8b3b13f08
#
_cell.length_a   1.000
_cell.length_b   1.000
_cell.length_c   1.000
_cell.angle_alpha   90.00
_cell.angle_beta   90.00
_cell.angle_gamma   90.00
#
_symmetry.space_group_name_H-M   'P 1'
#
loop_
_entity.id
_entity.type
_entity.pdbx_description
1 polymer ?
#
loop_
_entity_poly.entity_id
_entity_poly.type
_entity_poly.pdbx_seq_one_letter_code
_entity_poly.pdbx_strand_id
1 'polypeptide(L)'
;GEAAIAAGLDVDDFAPRLSFFFNVHNNFMEEVAKFRAARTLWAWIMKDKFGAKNPKSHMLRFHTQTAGVTLQAQQPLVNVVRVTLQALAAVLGGTQSLHTNSYDEALGLPTEEAARIALRTQQVIANESGVADFIDALGGSWAIEALTEQIETKVGQYFAKIDALGGMVKAIEQGFPQKEIERRAYEHQ
;
A
#
# COMPACT_ATOMS: atom_id res chain seq x y z
N GLY A 1 -11.23 12.57 -6.86
CA GLY A 1 -10.85 13.31 -8.08
C GLY A 1 -12.07 13.88 -8.80
N GLU A 2 -12.98 13.01 -9.28
CA GLU A 2 -14.14 13.42 -10.12
C GLU A 2 -15.00 14.48 -9.45
N ALA A 3 -15.36 14.31 -8.19
CA ALA A 3 -16.18 15.29 -7.46
C ALA A 3 -15.49 16.66 -7.32
N ALA A 4 -14.17 16.68 -7.14
CA ALA A 4 -13.41 17.93 -7.04
C ALA A 4 -13.36 18.65 -8.40
N ILE A 5 -13.16 17.89 -9.48
CA ILE A 5 -13.16 18.43 -10.85
C ILE A 5 -14.56 18.94 -11.22
N ALA A 6 -15.61 18.19 -10.88
CA ALA A 6 -17.00 18.62 -11.09
C ALA A 6 -17.35 19.88 -10.30
N ALA A 7 -16.70 20.13 -9.17
CA ALA A 7 -16.81 21.36 -8.39
C ALA A 7 -15.94 22.53 -8.92
N GLY A 8 -15.25 22.35 -10.05
CA GLY A 8 -14.48 23.39 -10.72
C GLY A 8 -13.01 23.51 -10.30
N LEU A 9 -12.47 22.52 -9.55
CA LEU A 9 -11.06 22.52 -9.20
C LEU A 9 -10.21 21.93 -10.33
N ASP A 10 -9.06 22.54 -10.61
CA ASP A 10 -8.07 21.96 -11.51
C ASP A 10 -7.38 20.77 -10.85
N VAL A 11 -7.20 19.70 -11.61
CA VAL A 11 -6.57 18.46 -11.10
C VAL A 11 -5.14 18.73 -10.62
N ASP A 12 -4.41 19.60 -11.26
CA ASP A 12 -3.02 19.92 -10.92
C ASP A 12 -2.90 20.78 -9.66
N ASP A 13 -3.99 21.40 -9.18
CA ASP A 13 -4.02 22.14 -7.93
C ASP A 13 -4.13 21.24 -6.69
N PHE A 14 -4.85 20.12 -6.79
CA PHE A 14 -5.09 19.24 -5.64
C PHE A 14 -4.32 17.92 -5.69
N ALA A 15 -4.13 17.31 -6.87
CA ALA A 15 -3.50 15.99 -6.98
C ALA A 15 -2.09 15.93 -6.36
N PRO A 16 -1.21 16.95 -6.51
CA PRO A 16 0.09 16.95 -5.86
C PRO A 16 0.06 16.94 -4.33
N ARG A 17 -1.10 17.24 -3.73
CA ARG A 17 -1.28 17.30 -2.26
C ARG A 17 -1.90 16.04 -1.68
N LEU A 18 -2.39 15.13 -2.54
CA LEU A 18 -2.95 13.86 -2.10
C LEU A 18 -1.84 12.93 -1.61
N SER A 19 -2.14 12.21 -0.54
CA SER A 19 -1.31 11.14 -0.01
C SER A 19 -2.18 9.97 0.41
N PHE A 20 -1.57 8.79 0.46
CA PHE A 20 -2.26 7.53 0.73
C PHE A 20 -1.61 6.79 1.88
N PHE A 21 -2.34 5.85 2.42
CA PHE A 21 -1.89 4.97 3.49
C PHE A 21 -2.11 3.53 3.05
N PHE A 22 -1.07 2.71 3.11
CA PHE A 22 -1.15 1.29 2.79
C PHE A 22 -0.67 0.44 3.96
N ASN A 23 -1.28 -0.73 4.13
CA ASN A 23 -0.71 -1.79 4.93
C ASN A 23 0.22 -2.66 4.08
N VAL A 24 1.19 -3.31 4.72
CA VAL A 24 2.03 -4.34 4.13
C VAL A 24 1.92 -5.63 4.94
N HIS A 25 1.51 -6.72 4.28
CA HIS A 25 1.28 -8.04 4.86
C HIS A 25 2.48 -8.99 4.65
N ASN A 26 2.30 -10.28 4.94
CA ASN A 26 3.38 -11.27 4.92
C ASN A 26 3.70 -11.84 3.53
N ASN A 27 2.81 -11.68 2.54
CA ASN A 27 3.05 -12.20 1.19
C ASN A 27 4.03 -11.30 0.43
N PHE A 28 5.31 -11.49 0.71
CA PHE A 28 6.40 -10.60 0.36
C PHE A 28 6.38 -10.13 -1.11
N MET A 29 6.31 -11.06 -2.05
CA MET A 29 6.37 -10.74 -3.49
C MET A 29 5.12 -9.99 -3.96
N GLU A 30 3.95 -10.39 -3.46
CA GLU A 30 2.68 -9.71 -3.77
C GLU A 30 2.66 -8.29 -3.23
N GLU A 31 3.20 -8.07 -2.02
CA GLU A 31 3.27 -6.75 -1.41
C GLU A 31 4.19 -5.80 -2.21
N VAL A 32 5.34 -6.27 -2.66
CA VAL A 32 6.22 -5.49 -3.55
C VAL A 32 5.49 -5.15 -4.86
N ALA A 33 4.85 -6.12 -5.48
CA ALA A 33 4.09 -5.93 -6.71
C ALA A 33 2.90 -4.98 -6.53
N LYS A 34 2.21 -5.03 -5.38
CA LYS A 34 1.11 -4.14 -5.03
C LYS A 34 1.52 -2.66 -5.08
N PHE A 35 2.65 -2.31 -4.49
CA PHE A 35 3.12 -0.92 -4.49
C PHE A 35 3.55 -0.45 -5.88
N ARG A 36 4.12 -1.33 -6.68
CA ARG A 36 4.44 -1.05 -8.08
C ARG A 36 3.17 -0.80 -8.91
N ALA A 37 2.20 -1.72 -8.83
CA ALA A 37 0.90 -1.58 -9.50
C ALA A 37 0.17 -0.30 -9.06
N ALA A 38 0.19 0.03 -7.75
CA ALA A 38 -0.44 1.24 -7.24
C ALA A 38 0.15 2.52 -7.88
N ARG A 39 1.47 2.60 -8.05
CA ARG A 39 2.12 3.75 -8.71
C ARG A 39 1.74 3.84 -10.20
N THR A 40 1.75 2.73 -10.92
CA THR A 40 1.37 2.67 -12.34
C THR A 40 -0.08 3.12 -12.52
N LEU A 41 -1.00 2.55 -11.75
CA LEU A 41 -2.42 2.87 -11.81
C LEU A 41 -2.70 4.34 -11.46
N TRP A 42 -2.03 4.88 -10.43
CA TRP A 42 -2.17 6.28 -10.08
C TRP A 42 -1.70 7.21 -11.21
N ALA A 43 -0.52 6.95 -11.75
CA ALA A 43 0.03 7.74 -12.84
C ALA A 43 -0.89 7.71 -14.07
N TRP A 44 -1.40 6.54 -14.43
CA TRP A 44 -2.37 6.38 -15.52
C TRP A 44 -3.66 7.16 -15.25
N ILE A 45 -4.27 7.01 -14.07
CA ILE A 45 -5.50 7.73 -13.71
C ILE A 45 -5.30 9.24 -13.81
N MET A 46 -4.23 9.76 -13.24
CA MET A 46 -4.00 11.20 -13.25
C MET A 46 -3.71 11.74 -14.64
N LYS A 47 -2.88 11.04 -15.41
CA LYS A 47 -2.47 11.47 -16.74
C LYS A 47 -3.56 11.24 -17.78
N ASP A 48 -4.07 10.03 -17.88
CA ASP A 48 -4.91 9.61 -19.02
C ASP A 48 -6.40 9.80 -18.73
N LYS A 49 -6.88 9.56 -17.49
CA LYS A 49 -8.30 9.77 -17.13
C LYS A 49 -8.60 11.23 -16.79
N PHE A 50 -7.73 11.90 -16.03
CA PHE A 50 -7.98 13.28 -15.54
C PHE A 50 -7.20 14.35 -16.29
N GLY A 51 -6.28 13.99 -17.19
CA GLY A 51 -5.55 14.92 -18.03
C GLY A 51 -4.57 15.82 -17.30
N ALA A 52 -4.09 15.39 -16.11
CA ALA A 52 -3.11 16.14 -15.32
C ALA A 52 -1.81 16.35 -16.12
N LYS A 53 -1.28 17.57 -16.10
CA LYS A 53 -0.08 17.95 -16.85
C LYS A 53 1.15 18.09 -15.95
N ASN A 54 0.94 18.34 -14.65
CA ASN A 54 2.01 18.49 -13.70
C ASN A 54 2.60 17.10 -13.34
N PRO A 55 3.91 16.85 -13.55
CA PRO A 55 4.52 15.57 -13.18
C PRO A 55 4.33 15.20 -11.71
N LYS A 56 4.22 16.16 -10.81
CA LYS A 56 3.94 15.92 -9.39
C LYS A 56 2.56 15.32 -9.15
N SER A 57 1.59 15.56 -10.02
CA SER A 57 0.25 14.96 -9.95
C SER A 57 0.25 13.47 -10.29
N HIS A 58 1.24 13.02 -11.08
CA HIS A 58 1.40 11.61 -11.46
C HIS A 58 2.10 10.76 -10.39
N MET A 59 2.68 11.39 -9.37
CA MET A 59 3.42 10.71 -8.30
C MET A 59 2.48 10.25 -7.20
N LEU A 60 2.37 8.92 -7.00
CA LEU A 60 1.71 8.37 -5.83
C LEU A 60 2.58 8.57 -4.59
N ARG A 61 2.08 9.32 -3.62
CA ARG A 61 2.72 9.50 -2.32
C ARG A 61 2.00 8.66 -1.29
N PHE A 62 2.72 7.82 -0.59
CA PHE A 62 2.09 6.97 0.41
C PHE A 62 3.00 6.67 1.59
N HIS A 63 2.35 6.51 2.71
CA HIS A 63 2.89 5.92 3.92
C HIS A 63 2.53 4.44 3.97
N THR A 64 3.41 3.61 4.50
CA THR A 64 3.13 2.19 4.74
C THR A 64 3.28 1.85 6.21
N GLN A 65 2.32 1.10 6.73
CA GLN A 65 2.41 0.46 8.04
C GLN A 65 2.46 -1.06 7.87
N THR A 66 3.30 -1.73 8.61
CA THR A 66 3.28 -3.19 8.72
C THR A 66 1.94 -3.66 9.31
N ALA A 67 1.43 -4.81 8.85
CA ALA A 67 0.08 -5.25 9.17
C ALA A 67 0.00 -5.91 10.56
N GLY A 68 -0.48 -5.18 11.56
CA GLY A 68 -0.66 -5.69 12.92
C GLY A 68 -1.58 -6.91 13.00
N VAL A 69 -2.58 -7.00 12.10
CA VAL A 69 -3.51 -8.14 12.03
C VAL A 69 -2.82 -9.48 11.75
N THR A 70 -1.60 -9.48 11.24
CA THR A 70 -0.81 -10.69 10.96
C THR A 70 0.02 -11.15 12.16
N LEU A 71 0.08 -10.34 13.22
CA LEU A 71 0.91 -10.62 14.38
C LEU A 71 0.20 -11.56 15.36
N GLN A 72 0.99 -12.41 16.02
CA GLN A 72 0.48 -13.47 16.89
C GLN A 72 0.77 -13.16 18.36
N ALA A 73 -0.27 -13.13 19.19
CA ALA A 73 -0.15 -12.92 20.63
C ALA A 73 0.64 -14.04 21.33
N GLN A 74 0.53 -15.27 20.83
CA GLN A 74 1.20 -16.44 21.37
C GLN A 74 2.69 -16.51 21.05
N GLN A 75 3.16 -15.71 20.09
CA GLN A 75 4.54 -15.75 19.61
C GLN A 75 5.11 -14.32 19.47
N PRO A 76 5.13 -13.52 20.53
CA PRO A 76 5.46 -12.10 20.41
C PRO A 76 6.86 -11.86 19.85
N LEU A 77 7.88 -12.60 20.28
CA LEU A 77 9.24 -12.42 19.75
C LEU A 77 9.36 -12.79 18.26
N VAL A 78 8.58 -13.76 17.78
CA VAL A 78 8.57 -14.13 16.36
C VAL A 78 7.94 -13.03 15.50
N ASN A 79 7.14 -12.15 16.09
CA ASN A 79 6.59 -10.99 15.40
C ASN A 79 7.68 -10.03 14.89
N VAL A 80 8.85 -9.96 15.52
CA VAL A 80 10.00 -9.20 14.99
C VAL A 80 10.35 -9.66 13.58
N VAL A 81 10.39 -10.97 13.34
CA VAL A 81 10.68 -11.53 12.02
C VAL A 81 9.57 -11.17 11.01
N ARG A 82 8.29 -11.30 11.41
CA ARG A 82 7.14 -10.95 10.55
C ARG A 82 7.21 -9.48 10.14
N VAL A 83 7.40 -8.59 11.11
CA VAL A 83 7.50 -7.14 10.88
C VAL A 83 8.72 -6.80 10.00
N THR A 84 9.85 -7.48 10.20
CA THR A 84 11.05 -7.26 9.37
C THR A 84 10.78 -7.61 7.90
N LEU A 85 10.15 -8.74 7.61
CA LEU A 85 9.81 -9.14 6.24
C LEU A 85 8.80 -8.18 5.60
N GLN A 86 7.79 -7.75 6.35
CA GLN A 86 6.83 -6.75 5.90
C GLN A 86 7.50 -5.41 5.60
N ALA A 87 8.32 -4.92 6.52
CA ALA A 87 9.06 -3.67 6.34
C ALA A 87 10.01 -3.73 5.12
N LEU A 88 10.69 -4.86 4.93
CA LEU A 88 11.55 -5.07 3.77
C LEU A 88 10.75 -5.07 2.46
N ALA A 89 9.58 -5.71 2.44
CA ALA A 89 8.68 -5.67 1.27
C ALA A 89 8.22 -4.24 0.96
N ALA A 90 7.91 -3.42 1.98
CA ALA A 90 7.54 -2.02 1.80
C ALA A 90 8.70 -1.19 1.22
N VAL A 91 9.92 -1.40 1.70
CA VAL A 91 11.12 -0.70 1.21
C VAL A 91 11.40 -1.07 -0.25
N LEU A 92 11.45 -2.37 -0.57
CA LEU A 92 11.65 -2.85 -1.94
C LEU A 92 10.47 -2.48 -2.86
N GLY A 93 9.28 -2.29 -2.31
CA GLY A 93 8.12 -1.78 -3.01
C GLY A 93 8.12 -0.26 -3.21
N GLY A 94 9.08 0.48 -2.64
CA GLY A 94 9.28 1.91 -2.87
C GLY A 94 8.39 2.82 -2.02
N THR A 95 8.08 2.46 -0.78
CA THR A 95 7.38 3.34 0.17
C THR A 95 8.18 4.61 0.48
N GLN A 96 7.51 5.76 0.68
CA GLN A 96 8.19 7.01 1.03
C GLN A 96 8.32 7.22 2.54
N SER A 97 7.44 6.61 3.33
CA SER A 97 7.57 6.58 4.79
C SER A 97 7.05 5.26 5.33
N LEU A 98 7.56 4.83 6.46
CA LEU A 98 7.31 3.51 7.00
C LEU A 98 7.09 3.56 8.50
N HIS A 99 6.05 2.85 8.98
CA HIS A 99 5.86 2.49 10.37
C HIS A 99 5.98 0.98 10.53
N THR A 100 6.78 0.56 11.50
CA THR A 100 6.90 -0.84 11.93
C THR A 100 6.18 -1.05 13.24
N ASN A 101 5.25 -2.00 13.30
CA ASN A 101 4.59 -2.38 14.54
C ASN A 101 5.58 -3.01 15.49
N SER A 102 5.38 -2.81 16.77
CA SER A 102 6.14 -3.49 17.81
C SER A 102 5.73 -4.97 17.94
N TYR A 103 6.61 -5.80 18.45
CA TYR A 103 6.37 -7.24 18.54
C TYR A 103 5.20 -7.61 19.47
N ASP A 104 4.84 -6.71 20.39
CA ASP A 104 3.75 -6.84 21.36
C ASP A 104 2.42 -6.22 20.90
N GLU A 105 2.34 -5.74 19.65
CA GLU A 105 1.14 -5.13 19.04
C GLU A 105 -0.14 -5.97 19.24
N ALA A 106 -0.03 -7.30 19.16
CA ALA A 106 -1.17 -8.20 19.36
C ALA A 106 -1.59 -8.36 20.85
N LEU A 107 -0.83 -7.79 21.77
CA LEU A 107 -1.08 -7.86 23.21
C LEU A 107 -1.62 -6.55 23.78
N GLY A 108 -1.25 -5.41 23.19
CA GLY A 108 -1.66 -4.09 23.68
C GLY A 108 -0.75 -2.96 23.20
N LEU A 109 -0.68 -1.88 23.96
CA LEU A 109 0.23 -0.77 23.68
C LEU A 109 1.69 -1.22 23.85
N PRO A 110 2.61 -0.71 23.01
CA PRO A 110 4.00 -1.15 23.03
C PRO A 110 4.72 -0.80 24.33
N THR A 111 5.54 -1.72 24.81
CA THR A 111 6.54 -1.43 25.80
C THR A 111 7.67 -0.57 25.20
N GLU A 112 8.44 0.12 26.02
CA GLU A 112 9.60 0.90 25.55
C GLU A 112 10.60 0.03 24.79
N GLU A 113 10.86 -1.18 25.26
CA GLU A 113 11.74 -2.14 24.59
C GLU A 113 11.19 -2.54 23.22
N ALA A 114 9.90 -2.90 23.15
CA ALA A 114 9.25 -3.29 21.90
C ALA A 114 9.26 -2.16 20.87
N ALA A 115 8.95 -0.93 21.28
CA ALA A 115 9.01 0.25 20.44
C ALA A 115 10.44 0.53 19.93
N ARG A 116 11.45 0.35 20.78
CA ARG A 116 12.86 0.49 20.40
C ARG A 116 13.27 -0.56 19.36
N ILE A 117 12.87 -1.81 19.52
CA ILE A 117 13.16 -2.88 18.56
C ILE A 117 12.47 -2.58 17.22
N ALA A 118 11.22 -2.12 17.22
CA ALA A 118 10.50 -1.74 16.02
C ALA A 118 11.26 -0.63 15.25
N LEU A 119 11.74 0.41 15.95
CA LEU A 119 12.57 1.45 15.33
C LEU A 119 13.90 0.91 14.81
N ARG A 120 14.58 0.06 15.59
CA ARG A 120 15.86 -0.54 15.17
C ARG A 120 15.70 -1.44 13.97
N THR A 121 14.58 -2.13 13.80
CA THR A 121 14.28 -2.91 12.60
C THR A 121 14.35 -2.05 11.34
N GLN A 122 13.78 -0.85 11.34
CA GLN A 122 13.91 0.08 10.21
C GLN A 122 15.37 0.50 9.98
N GLN A 123 16.10 0.78 11.06
CA GLN A 123 17.50 1.21 10.96
C GLN A 123 18.42 0.11 10.41
N VAL A 124 18.20 -1.15 10.79
CA VAL A 124 18.92 -2.29 10.22
C VAL A 124 18.66 -2.41 8.73
N ILE A 125 17.40 -2.33 8.30
CA ILE A 125 17.04 -2.35 6.89
C ILE A 125 17.71 -1.20 6.13
N ALA A 126 17.68 0.01 6.68
CA ALA A 126 18.20 1.20 6.01
C ALA A 126 19.74 1.25 5.94
N ASN A 127 20.43 0.77 6.98
CA ASN A 127 21.86 1.01 7.13
C ASN A 127 22.75 -0.23 7.01
N GLU A 128 22.18 -1.43 7.12
CA GLU A 128 22.96 -2.69 7.20
C GLU A 128 22.64 -3.66 6.07
N SER A 129 21.51 -3.48 5.35
CA SER A 129 21.06 -4.45 4.34
C SER A 129 21.47 -4.10 2.90
N GLY A 130 21.83 -2.85 2.64
CA GLY A 130 22.14 -2.36 1.29
C GLY A 130 20.94 -2.21 0.36
N VAL A 131 19.71 -2.57 0.79
CA VAL A 131 18.51 -2.50 -0.07
C VAL A 131 18.09 -1.06 -0.39
N ALA A 132 18.48 -0.10 0.45
CA ALA A 132 18.18 1.32 0.25
C ALA A 132 19.05 1.98 -0.83
N ASP A 133 20.11 1.31 -1.28
CA ASP A 133 21.03 1.82 -2.30
C ASP A 133 20.48 1.69 -3.73
N PHE A 134 19.40 0.94 -3.90
CA PHE A 134 18.81 0.62 -5.20
C PHE A 134 17.36 1.08 -5.29
N ILE A 135 17.00 1.62 -6.45
CA ILE A 135 15.62 1.96 -6.80
C ILE A 135 15.04 0.79 -7.60
N ASP A 136 13.84 0.31 -7.19
CA ASP A 136 13.10 -0.77 -7.86
C ASP A 136 13.97 -2.03 -8.10
N ALA A 137 14.68 -2.45 -7.05
CA ALA A 137 15.67 -3.53 -7.11
C ALA A 137 15.14 -4.87 -7.66
N LEU A 138 13.84 -5.10 -7.60
CA LEU A 138 13.17 -6.30 -8.11
C LEU A 138 12.50 -6.09 -9.47
N GLY A 139 12.61 -4.89 -10.06
CA GLY A 139 12.12 -4.59 -11.40
C GLY A 139 12.77 -5.49 -12.47
N GLY A 140 11.96 -5.94 -13.43
CA GLY A 140 12.38 -6.90 -14.45
C GLY A 140 12.38 -8.38 -14.02
N SER A 141 12.10 -8.67 -12.74
CA SER A 141 11.84 -10.03 -12.31
C SER A 141 10.54 -10.55 -12.93
N TRP A 142 10.60 -11.68 -13.64
CA TRP A 142 9.41 -12.31 -14.25
C TRP A 142 8.24 -12.48 -13.26
N ALA A 143 8.54 -12.89 -12.04
CA ALA A 143 7.52 -13.09 -11.01
C ALA A 143 6.90 -11.75 -10.56
N ILE A 144 7.71 -10.74 -10.33
CA ILE A 144 7.23 -9.41 -9.88
C ILE A 144 6.43 -8.73 -10.99
N GLU A 145 6.90 -8.77 -12.23
CA GLU A 145 6.17 -8.17 -13.36
C GLU A 145 4.81 -8.87 -13.56
N ALA A 146 4.78 -10.22 -13.54
CA ALA A 146 3.53 -10.96 -13.68
C ALA A 146 2.54 -10.68 -12.52
N LEU A 147 3.02 -10.59 -11.28
CA LEU A 147 2.17 -10.23 -10.13
C LEU A 147 1.66 -8.78 -10.23
N THR A 148 2.50 -7.86 -10.68
CA THR A 148 2.13 -6.46 -10.89
C THR A 148 0.99 -6.36 -11.91
N GLU A 149 1.12 -7.01 -13.07
CA GLU A 149 0.09 -7.05 -14.12
C GLU A 149 -1.23 -7.69 -13.62
N GLN A 150 -1.13 -8.79 -12.86
CA GLN A 150 -2.31 -9.42 -12.28
C GLN A 150 -3.05 -8.49 -11.31
N ILE A 151 -2.33 -7.73 -10.49
CA ILE A 151 -2.93 -6.76 -9.56
C ILE A 151 -3.58 -5.63 -10.35
N GLU A 152 -2.90 -5.06 -11.34
CA GLU A 152 -3.43 -4.00 -12.20
C GLU A 152 -4.73 -4.45 -12.89
N THR A 153 -4.74 -5.67 -13.43
CA THR A 153 -5.93 -6.27 -14.06
C THR A 153 -7.10 -6.40 -13.08
N LYS A 154 -6.86 -6.94 -11.88
CA LYS A 154 -7.89 -7.08 -10.84
C LYS A 154 -8.44 -5.73 -10.39
N VAL A 155 -7.58 -4.74 -10.18
CA VAL A 155 -7.99 -3.38 -9.80
C VAL A 155 -8.80 -2.73 -10.93
N GLY A 156 -8.42 -2.91 -12.18
CA GLY A 156 -9.19 -2.46 -13.34
C GLY A 156 -10.62 -3.02 -13.36
N GLN A 157 -10.80 -4.30 -13.00
CA GLN A 157 -12.13 -4.91 -12.87
C GLN A 157 -12.97 -4.25 -11.75
N TYR A 158 -12.35 -3.88 -10.63
CA TYR A 158 -13.03 -3.13 -9.56
C TYR A 158 -13.41 -1.73 -9.99
N PHE A 159 -12.54 -1.03 -10.72
CA PHE A 159 -12.85 0.29 -11.26
C PHE A 159 -14.05 0.23 -12.20
N ALA A 160 -14.10 -0.73 -13.11
CA ALA A 160 -15.24 -0.92 -14.00
C ALA A 160 -16.55 -1.16 -13.24
N LYS A 161 -16.52 -1.97 -12.16
CA LYS A 161 -17.70 -2.20 -11.31
C LYS A 161 -18.15 -0.91 -10.60
N ILE A 162 -17.20 -0.16 -10.04
CA ILE A 162 -17.49 1.10 -9.34
C ILE A 162 -18.04 2.16 -10.30
N ASP A 163 -17.48 2.26 -11.49
CA ASP A 163 -17.97 3.18 -12.52
C ASP A 163 -19.40 2.81 -12.98
N ALA A 164 -19.70 1.51 -13.13
CA ALA A 164 -21.05 1.03 -13.44
C ALA A 164 -22.08 1.34 -12.34
N LEU A 165 -21.65 1.45 -11.08
CA LEU A 165 -22.50 1.87 -9.96
C LEU A 165 -22.70 3.39 -9.88
N GLY A 166 -22.06 4.15 -10.74
CA GLY A 166 -22.11 5.61 -10.79
C GLY A 166 -21.04 6.30 -9.95
N GLY A 167 -19.91 5.65 -9.76
CA GLY A 167 -18.73 6.15 -9.04
C GLY A 167 -18.67 5.72 -7.58
N MET A 168 -17.53 6.03 -6.93
CA MET A 168 -17.22 5.52 -5.59
C MET A 168 -18.23 5.97 -4.52
N VAL A 169 -18.72 7.21 -4.57
CA VAL A 169 -19.69 7.71 -3.56
C VAL A 169 -20.96 6.86 -3.60
N LYS A 170 -21.52 6.63 -4.78
CA LYS A 170 -22.71 5.79 -4.95
C LYS A 170 -22.45 4.32 -4.61
N ALA A 171 -21.26 3.82 -4.93
CA ALA A 171 -20.85 2.47 -4.57
C ALA A 171 -20.79 2.28 -3.04
N ILE A 172 -20.31 3.29 -2.29
CA ILE A 172 -20.31 3.30 -0.82
C ILE A 172 -21.74 3.34 -0.27
N GLU A 173 -22.60 4.21 -0.79
CA GLU A 173 -24.01 4.31 -0.39
C GLU A 173 -24.76 2.98 -0.60
N GLN A 174 -24.41 2.22 -1.63
CA GLN A 174 -24.96 0.89 -1.94
C GLN A 174 -24.29 -0.26 -1.16
N GLY A 175 -23.26 0.05 -0.35
CA GLY A 175 -22.55 -0.92 0.47
C GLY A 175 -21.63 -1.86 -0.32
N PHE A 176 -21.26 -1.52 -1.56
CA PHE A 176 -20.43 -2.38 -2.41
C PHE A 176 -19.03 -2.63 -1.83
N PRO A 177 -18.23 -1.61 -1.43
CA PRO A 177 -16.91 -1.85 -0.86
C PRO A 177 -16.97 -2.66 0.44
N GLN A 178 -17.96 -2.40 1.29
CA GLN A 178 -18.14 -3.09 2.57
C GLN A 178 -18.39 -4.59 2.36
N LYS A 179 -19.31 -4.95 1.45
CA LYS A 179 -19.60 -6.34 1.10
C LYS A 179 -18.39 -7.06 0.49
N GLU A 180 -17.62 -6.38 -0.35
CA GLU A 180 -16.41 -6.97 -0.92
C GLU A 180 -15.33 -7.22 0.15
N ILE A 181 -15.16 -6.30 1.11
CA ILE A 181 -14.24 -6.49 2.25
C ILE A 181 -14.68 -7.67 3.11
N GLU A 182 -15.96 -7.73 3.49
CA GLU A 182 -16.51 -8.84 4.28
C GLU A 182 -16.33 -10.20 3.59
N ARG A 183 -16.65 -10.25 2.29
CA ARG A 183 -16.49 -11.48 1.50
C ARG A 183 -15.03 -11.93 1.46
N ARG A 184 -14.10 -11.02 1.21
CA ARG A 184 -12.66 -11.33 1.18
C ARG A 184 -12.11 -11.73 2.53
N ALA A 185 -12.56 -11.08 3.60
CA ALA A 185 -12.17 -11.48 4.95
C ALA A 185 -12.64 -12.90 5.29
N TYR A 186 -13.86 -13.27 4.89
CA TYR A 186 -14.39 -14.63 5.06
C TYR A 186 -13.63 -15.68 4.24
N GLU A 187 -13.30 -15.36 2.97
CA GLU A 187 -12.51 -16.24 2.10
C GLU A 187 -11.08 -16.48 2.62
N HIS A 188 -10.57 -15.59 3.46
CA HIS A 188 -9.19 -15.65 3.99
C HIS A 188 -9.11 -16.41 5.35
N GLN A 189 -10.22 -16.64 6.02
CA GLN A 189 -10.29 -17.44 7.25
C GLN A 189 -10.12 -18.94 6.96
#